data_b0775a11a10c49982a8d3df7b6dc5625
#
_entry.id   b0775a11a10c49982a8d3df7b6dc5625
#
_cell.length_a   1.000
_cell.length_b   1.000
_cell.length_c   1.000
_cell.angle_alpha   90.00
_cell.angle_beta   90.00
_cell.angle_gamma   90.00
#
_symmetry.space_group_name_H-M   'P 1'
#
loop_
_entity.id
_entity.type
_entity.pdbx_description
1 polymer ?
#
loop_
_entity_poly.entity_id
_entity_poly.type
_entity_poly.pdbx_seq_one_letter_code
_entity_poly.pdbx_strand_id
1 'polypeptide(L)'
;MLSTTFKRNQSQKPRQIKAGAGARWTRRPHAPLPAPPEAAPDAVTVTNSAAPDPIPLESARGDTLQLYLNEIGQVKLLNREEEIQLAKRIKKGDNRAREKMITANLRLVVKIARDYEGLGLPLLDLINEGNIGLMKGVERFDPAKGAKLSTYAAWWIKQSIMAALANQAKTIRLPAHVIERVAKMRRAEVVLRETFDREPTDQELAEHLGLDARRIRQYRQAAKAPVSLDAPLGENEPNRISDVVADPNAAAPFDRIVQENDAGLVRDAMAGLSQRETAILGLRFGLDGAKPKTLEEIGAQFKLSRERIRQIQDEALVKMRAQIEERDQPSTEAAALAA
;
A
#
# COMPACT_ATOMS: atom_id res chain seq x y z
N MET A 1 14.50 37.82 50.79
CA MET A 1 14.65 36.56 51.55
C MET A 1 13.71 35.57 50.97
N LEU A 2 14.22 34.56 50.29
CA LEU A 2 13.78 33.18 50.21
C LEU A 2 14.54 32.51 49.04
N SER A 3 15.62 31.89 49.45
CA SER A 3 16.47 31.04 48.64
C SER A 3 15.75 29.75 48.33
N THR A 4 15.59 29.38 47.06
CA THR A 4 15.17 28.03 46.67
C THR A 4 16.31 27.36 45.89
N THR A 5 16.91 26.43 46.56
CA THR A 5 18.06 25.60 46.16
C THR A 5 17.64 24.65 45.03
N PHE A 6 18.24 24.79 43.85
CA PHE A 6 18.05 23.88 42.73
C PHE A 6 19.02 22.70 42.87
N LYS A 7 18.54 21.55 43.27
CA LYS A 7 19.31 20.29 43.30
C LYS A 7 19.60 19.81 41.89
N ARG A 8 20.86 19.87 41.51
CA ARG A 8 21.48 19.29 40.33
C ARG A 8 21.45 17.75 40.45
N ASN A 9 20.63 17.07 39.65
CA ASN A 9 20.67 15.61 39.58
C ASN A 9 21.69 15.21 38.50
N GLN A 10 22.75 14.53 38.94
CA GLN A 10 23.84 14.03 38.09
C GLN A 10 23.54 12.62 37.60
N SER A 11 24.05 12.35 36.41
CA SER A 11 24.45 11.04 35.86
C SER A 11 23.35 10.04 35.48
N GLN A 12 22.97 10.08 34.20
CA GLN A 12 22.65 8.85 33.48
C GLN A 12 23.66 8.67 32.34
N LYS A 13 24.47 7.63 32.43
CA LYS A 13 25.40 7.16 31.39
C LYS A 13 24.62 6.66 30.17
N PRO A 14 25.08 6.89 28.94
CA PRO A 14 24.42 6.33 27.73
C PRO A 14 24.60 4.80 27.72
N ARG A 15 23.50 4.07 27.61
CA ARG A 15 23.47 2.63 27.35
C ARG A 15 24.06 2.36 25.96
N GLN A 16 25.17 1.64 25.94
CA GLN A 16 25.73 1.04 24.74
C GLN A 16 24.71 0.06 24.13
N ILE A 17 24.24 0.35 22.90
CA ILE A 17 23.46 -0.57 22.07
C ILE A 17 24.48 -1.54 21.46
N LYS A 18 24.53 -2.79 21.98
CA LYS A 18 25.24 -3.89 21.35
C LYS A 18 24.61 -4.16 19.98
N ALA A 19 25.40 -4.07 18.92
CA ALA A 19 25.06 -4.56 17.59
C ALA A 19 24.79 -6.07 17.68
N GLY A 20 23.52 -6.45 17.63
CA GLY A 20 23.05 -7.83 17.57
C GLY A 20 23.16 -8.35 16.16
N ALA A 21 23.80 -9.49 16.01
CA ALA A 21 24.05 -10.27 14.81
C ALA A 21 22.78 -10.52 13.97
N GLY A 22 23.01 -10.59 12.65
CA GLY A 22 22.03 -10.80 11.60
C GLY A 22 20.92 -11.81 11.91
N ALA A 23 19.70 -11.32 12.03
CA ALA A 23 18.52 -12.16 12.05
C ALA A 23 18.24 -12.65 10.62
N ARG A 24 18.62 -13.92 10.35
CA ARG A 24 18.10 -14.67 9.21
C ARG A 24 16.58 -14.66 9.30
N TRP A 25 15.91 -14.07 8.30
CA TRP A 25 14.48 -14.19 8.09
C TRP A 25 14.16 -15.63 7.70
N THR A 26 13.94 -16.50 8.69
CA THR A 26 13.28 -17.78 8.46
C THR A 26 11.81 -17.50 8.21
N ARG A 27 11.31 -17.83 7.01
CA ARG A 27 9.88 -17.86 6.70
C ARG A 27 9.20 -18.71 7.79
N ARG A 28 8.41 -18.07 8.66
CA ARG A 28 7.50 -18.80 9.54
C ARG A 28 6.56 -19.59 8.64
N PRO A 29 6.42 -20.92 8.85
CA PRO A 29 5.40 -21.66 8.16
C PRO A 29 4.04 -21.04 8.48
N HIS A 30 3.21 -20.83 7.44
CA HIS A 30 1.83 -20.39 7.62
C HIS A 30 1.18 -21.28 8.68
N ALA A 31 0.60 -20.68 9.71
CA ALA A 31 -0.21 -21.39 10.68
C ALA A 31 -1.25 -22.22 9.94
N PRO A 32 -1.47 -23.51 10.33
CA PRO A 32 -2.48 -24.32 9.70
C PRO A 32 -3.83 -23.63 9.83
N LEU A 33 -4.52 -23.48 8.69
CA LEU A 33 -5.90 -22.98 8.64
C LEU A 33 -6.75 -23.79 9.62
N PRO A 34 -7.65 -23.16 10.39
CA PRO A 34 -8.52 -23.87 11.31
C PRO A 34 -9.29 -24.96 10.55
N ALA A 35 -9.41 -26.13 11.14
CA ALA A 35 -10.21 -27.22 10.61
C ALA A 35 -11.64 -26.72 10.36
N PRO A 36 -12.33 -27.21 9.32
CA PRO A 36 -13.72 -26.83 9.07
C PRO A 36 -14.55 -27.18 10.32
N PRO A 37 -15.46 -26.29 10.75
CA PRO A 37 -16.35 -26.59 11.87
C PRO A 37 -17.10 -27.89 11.58
N GLU A 38 -17.16 -28.77 12.57
CA GLU A 38 -18.03 -29.95 12.52
C GLU A 38 -19.46 -29.45 12.25
N ALA A 39 -20.03 -29.97 11.16
CA ALA A 39 -21.39 -29.85 10.68
C ALA A 39 -22.21 -28.67 11.27
N ALA A 40 -22.24 -27.54 10.59
CA ALA A 40 -23.28 -26.55 10.82
C ALA A 40 -24.64 -27.16 10.43
N PRO A 41 -25.64 -27.09 11.29
CA PRO A 41 -26.99 -27.53 10.97
C PRO A 41 -27.73 -26.40 10.23
N ASP A 42 -27.47 -26.24 8.96
CA ASP A 42 -28.40 -25.57 8.05
C ASP A 42 -28.05 -26.05 6.63
N ALA A 43 -28.58 -27.23 6.33
CA ALA A 43 -28.69 -27.71 4.98
C ALA A 43 -29.64 -26.78 4.22
N VAL A 44 -29.06 -25.83 3.50
CA VAL A 44 -29.79 -25.19 2.39
C VAL A 44 -30.18 -26.30 1.45
N THR A 45 -31.43 -26.65 1.50
CA THR A 45 -32.07 -27.60 0.59
C THR A 45 -31.94 -27.03 -0.81
N VAL A 46 -30.92 -27.48 -1.54
CA VAL A 46 -30.81 -27.20 -2.97
C VAL A 46 -31.94 -27.99 -3.63
N THR A 47 -33.09 -27.33 -3.79
CA THR A 47 -34.16 -27.81 -4.66
C THR A 47 -33.54 -28.02 -6.05
N ASN A 48 -33.71 -29.20 -6.57
CA ASN A 48 -33.38 -29.62 -7.92
C ASN A 48 -34.31 -28.82 -8.87
N SER A 49 -34.00 -27.54 -9.10
CA SER A 49 -34.61 -26.78 -10.16
C SER A 49 -33.86 -27.05 -11.46
N ALA A 50 -34.63 -27.39 -12.47
CA ALA A 50 -34.36 -27.68 -13.83
C ALA A 50 -33.01 -27.20 -14.40
N ALA A 51 -32.48 -27.96 -15.37
CA ALA A 51 -31.33 -27.58 -16.17
C ALA A 51 -31.45 -26.08 -16.57
N PRO A 52 -30.36 -25.30 -16.37
CA PRO A 52 -30.42 -23.91 -16.87
C PRO A 52 -30.65 -23.92 -18.36
N ASP A 53 -31.61 -23.11 -18.80
CA ASP A 53 -31.89 -22.86 -20.19
C ASP A 53 -30.61 -22.58 -20.98
N PRO A 54 -30.49 -23.02 -22.24
CA PRO A 54 -29.32 -22.73 -23.05
C PRO A 54 -29.20 -21.21 -23.21
N ILE A 55 -28.07 -20.68 -22.79
CA ILE A 55 -27.72 -19.26 -22.93
C ILE A 55 -27.74 -18.92 -24.41
N PRO A 56 -28.43 -17.85 -24.87
CA PRO A 56 -28.52 -17.50 -26.27
C PRO A 56 -27.14 -17.29 -26.88
N LEU A 57 -26.89 -17.93 -28.00
CA LEU A 57 -25.66 -17.84 -28.80
C LEU A 57 -25.64 -16.54 -29.63
N GLU A 58 -25.61 -15.38 -28.99
CA GLU A 58 -25.41 -14.10 -29.67
C GLU A 58 -24.20 -13.36 -29.08
N SER A 59 -23.06 -13.74 -29.57
CA SER A 59 -21.91 -12.95 -30.05
C SER A 59 -20.68 -13.84 -30.15
N ALA A 60 -20.55 -14.50 -31.27
CA ALA A 60 -19.34 -15.28 -31.61
C ALA A 60 -18.18 -14.35 -31.96
N ARG A 61 -17.63 -13.68 -31.01
CA ARG A 61 -16.28 -13.07 -31.05
C ARG A 61 -15.63 -13.28 -29.69
N GLY A 62 -14.88 -14.41 -29.57
CA GLY A 62 -13.66 -14.53 -28.77
C GLY A 62 -13.70 -14.15 -27.29
N ASP A 63 -14.82 -14.25 -26.59
CA ASP A 63 -14.81 -14.03 -25.16
C ASP A 63 -14.23 -15.27 -24.47
N THR A 64 -13.04 -15.14 -23.89
CA THR A 64 -12.32 -16.20 -23.20
C THR A 64 -13.19 -16.87 -22.14
N LEU A 65 -14.09 -16.11 -21.49
CA LEU A 65 -15.04 -16.63 -20.53
C LEU A 65 -16.03 -17.60 -21.19
N GLN A 66 -16.56 -17.24 -22.37
CA GLN A 66 -17.53 -18.07 -23.09
C GLN A 66 -16.91 -19.39 -23.54
N LEU A 67 -15.64 -19.35 -24.02
CA LEU A 67 -14.90 -20.54 -24.39
C LEU A 67 -14.73 -21.48 -23.17
N TYR A 68 -14.30 -20.94 -22.04
CA TYR A 68 -14.15 -21.68 -20.80
C TYR A 68 -15.47 -22.31 -20.34
N LEU A 69 -16.58 -21.55 -20.37
CA LEU A 69 -17.91 -22.05 -20.00
C LEU A 69 -18.38 -23.17 -20.90
N ASN A 70 -18.10 -23.09 -22.20
CA ASN A 70 -18.42 -24.16 -23.15
C ASN A 70 -17.61 -25.43 -22.87
N GLU A 71 -16.31 -25.31 -22.58
CA GLU A 71 -15.46 -26.47 -22.26
C GLU A 71 -15.93 -27.19 -21.00
N ILE A 72 -16.17 -26.47 -19.91
CA ILE A 72 -16.64 -27.09 -18.65
C ILE A 72 -18.05 -27.66 -18.77
N GLY A 73 -18.87 -27.12 -19.71
CA GLY A 73 -20.22 -27.60 -19.99
C GLY A 73 -20.27 -29.00 -20.62
N GLN A 74 -19.22 -29.38 -21.37
CA GLN A 74 -19.14 -30.69 -22.02
C GLN A 74 -18.82 -31.83 -21.03
N VAL A 75 -18.31 -31.53 -19.85
CA VAL A 75 -17.92 -32.53 -18.86
C VAL A 75 -19.15 -33.07 -18.14
N LYS A 76 -19.31 -34.41 -18.15
CA LYS A 76 -20.41 -35.10 -17.45
C LYS A 76 -20.31 -34.91 -15.95
N LEU A 77 -21.44 -34.60 -15.30
CA LEU A 77 -21.53 -34.53 -13.83
C LEU A 77 -21.35 -35.94 -13.22
N LEU A 78 -20.74 -35.99 -12.06
CA LEU A 78 -20.51 -37.22 -11.31
C LEU A 78 -21.71 -37.59 -10.43
N ASN A 79 -22.00 -38.89 -10.36
CA ASN A 79 -22.92 -39.43 -9.39
C ASN A 79 -22.24 -39.65 -8.01
N ARG A 80 -23.00 -39.74 -6.92
CA ARG A 80 -22.49 -39.94 -5.56
C ARG A 80 -21.58 -41.15 -5.44
N GLU A 81 -21.91 -42.25 -6.13
CA GLU A 81 -21.10 -43.47 -6.11
C GLU A 81 -19.75 -43.28 -6.81
N GLU A 82 -19.75 -42.54 -7.93
CA GLU A 82 -18.54 -42.18 -8.66
C GLU A 82 -17.65 -41.26 -7.83
N GLU A 83 -18.24 -40.26 -7.12
CA GLU A 83 -17.48 -39.41 -6.19
C GLU A 83 -16.75 -40.25 -5.10
N ILE A 84 -17.43 -41.23 -4.53
CA ILE A 84 -16.85 -42.09 -3.50
C ILE A 84 -15.72 -42.98 -4.10
N GLN A 85 -15.92 -43.54 -5.29
CA GLN A 85 -14.89 -44.33 -5.97
C GLN A 85 -13.65 -43.49 -6.31
N LEU A 86 -13.86 -42.30 -6.88
CA LEU A 86 -12.77 -41.37 -7.22
C LEU A 86 -12.03 -40.91 -5.95
N ALA A 87 -12.75 -40.59 -4.87
CA ALA A 87 -12.12 -40.15 -3.61
C ALA A 87 -11.24 -41.28 -3.01
N LYS A 88 -11.67 -42.55 -3.09
CA LYS A 88 -10.84 -43.68 -2.65
C LYS A 88 -9.57 -43.84 -3.50
N ARG A 89 -9.64 -43.55 -4.82
CA ARG A 89 -8.48 -43.59 -5.73
C ARG A 89 -7.54 -42.44 -5.48
N ILE A 90 -8.07 -41.22 -5.22
CA ILE A 90 -7.28 -40.04 -4.88
C ILE A 90 -6.48 -40.24 -3.60
N LYS A 91 -7.07 -40.86 -2.55
CA LYS A 91 -6.35 -41.23 -1.33
C LYS A 91 -5.18 -42.22 -1.57
N LYS A 92 -5.20 -42.95 -2.68
CA LYS A 92 -4.10 -43.83 -3.13
C LYS A 92 -3.09 -43.13 -4.04
N GLY A 93 -3.24 -41.82 -4.31
CA GLY A 93 -2.32 -41.02 -5.12
C GLY A 93 -2.62 -41.03 -6.61
N ASP A 94 -3.82 -41.40 -7.05
CA ASP A 94 -4.19 -41.42 -8.48
C ASP A 94 -4.50 -40.02 -8.99
N ASN A 95 -3.57 -39.41 -9.75
CA ASN A 95 -3.69 -38.09 -10.32
C ASN A 95 -4.80 -37.97 -11.38
N ARG A 96 -5.04 -39.04 -12.17
CA ARG A 96 -6.11 -39.05 -13.17
C ARG A 96 -7.50 -39.00 -12.52
N ALA A 97 -7.66 -39.71 -11.40
CA ALA A 97 -8.89 -39.62 -10.62
C ALA A 97 -9.10 -38.22 -10.01
N ARG A 98 -8.01 -37.55 -9.58
CA ARG A 98 -8.02 -36.19 -9.07
C ARG A 98 -8.46 -35.22 -10.16
N GLU A 99 -7.86 -35.26 -11.34
CA GLU A 99 -8.21 -34.43 -12.49
C GLU A 99 -9.68 -34.59 -12.88
N LYS A 100 -10.15 -35.83 -13.02
CA LYS A 100 -11.55 -36.13 -13.35
C LYS A 100 -12.52 -35.55 -12.32
N MET A 101 -12.18 -35.64 -11.03
CA MET A 101 -13.03 -35.13 -9.97
C MET A 101 -13.06 -33.59 -9.94
N ILE A 102 -11.94 -32.91 -10.25
CA ILE A 102 -11.86 -31.45 -10.34
C ILE A 102 -12.64 -30.96 -11.56
N THR A 103 -12.37 -31.51 -12.76
CA THR A 103 -13.00 -31.06 -14.01
C THR A 103 -14.51 -31.20 -13.99
N ALA A 104 -15.05 -32.29 -13.41
CA ALA A 104 -16.49 -32.48 -13.29
C ALA A 104 -17.19 -31.49 -12.34
N ASN A 105 -16.42 -30.83 -11.44
CA ASN A 105 -16.95 -29.88 -10.46
C ASN A 105 -16.61 -28.40 -10.73
N LEU A 106 -16.00 -28.06 -11.87
CA LEU A 106 -15.69 -26.66 -12.23
C LEU A 106 -16.95 -25.79 -12.35
N ARG A 107 -18.06 -26.37 -12.78
CA ARG A 107 -19.38 -25.69 -12.86
C ARG A 107 -19.85 -25.19 -11.48
N LEU A 108 -19.55 -25.90 -10.40
CA LEU A 108 -19.86 -25.48 -9.03
C LEU A 108 -19.05 -24.22 -8.66
N VAL A 109 -17.78 -24.14 -9.08
CA VAL A 109 -16.94 -22.97 -8.84
C VAL A 109 -17.53 -21.74 -9.51
N VAL A 110 -17.93 -21.86 -10.78
CA VAL A 110 -18.54 -20.73 -11.52
C VAL A 110 -19.83 -20.25 -10.83
N LYS A 111 -20.67 -21.17 -10.38
CA LYS A 111 -21.90 -20.82 -9.65
C LYS A 111 -21.59 -20.00 -8.40
N ILE A 112 -20.59 -20.42 -7.61
CA ILE A 112 -20.22 -19.72 -6.38
C ILE A 112 -19.49 -18.40 -6.69
N ALA A 113 -18.61 -18.35 -7.71
CA ALA A 113 -17.86 -17.16 -8.07
C ALA A 113 -18.76 -15.99 -8.51
N ARG A 114 -19.89 -16.27 -9.19
CA ARG A 114 -20.88 -15.26 -9.57
C ARG A 114 -21.48 -14.51 -8.39
N ASP A 115 -21.63 -15.15 -7.23
CA ASP A 115 -22.13 -14.50 -6.02
C ASP A 115 -21.16 -13.41 -5.48
N TYR A 116 -19.91 -13.42 -5.96
CA TYR A 116 -18.84 -12.49 -5.55
C TYR A 116 -18.42 -11.53 -6.67
N GLU A 117 -19.15 -11.52 -7.78
CA GLU A 117 -18.89 -10.59 -8.88
C GLU A 117 -19.10 -9.13 -8.46
N GLY A 118 -18.32 -8.21 -9.01
CA GLY A 118 -18.40 -6.78 -8.68
C GLY A 118 -17.74 -6.36 -7.36
N LEU A 119 -17.13 -7.29 -6.60
CA LEU A 119 -16.46 -6.97 -5.33
C LEU A 119 -15.00 -6.53 -5.47
N GLY A 120 -14.55 -6.24 -6.70
CA GLY A 120 -13.22 -5.67 -6.97
C GLY A 120 -12.25 -6.60 -7.68
N LEU A 121 -12.66 -7.82 -8.04
CA LEU A 121 -11.93 -8.73 -8.93
C LEU A 121 -12.79 -9.12 -10.14
N PRO A 122 -12.19 -9.30 -11.33
CA PRO A 122 -12.86 -9.86 -12.50
C PRO A 122 -13.37 -11.27 -12.24
N LEU A 123 -14.47 -11.65 -12.89
CA LEU A 123 -15.09 -12.98 -12.70
C LEU A 123 -14.13 -14.14 -13.03
N LEU A 124 -13.29 -14.00 -14.07
CA LEU A 124 -12.29 -15.01 -14.42
C LEU A 124 -11.26 -15.24 -13.29
N ASP A 125 -10.82 -14.18 -12.62
CA ASP A 125 -9.88 -14.29 -11.51
C ASP A 125 -10.54 -14.94 -10.29
N LEU A 126 -11.81 -14.61 -10.02
CA LEU A 126 -12.61 -15.26 -8.96
C LEU A 126 -12.77 -16.76 -9.24
N ILE A 127 -13.01 -17.15 -10.49
CA ILE A 127 -13.09 -18.55 -10.91
C ILE A 127 -11.74 -19.24 -10.69
N ASN A 128 -10.62 -18.65 -11.09
CA ASN A 128 -9.29 -19.22 -10.92
C ASN A 128 -8.95 -19.44 -9.44
N GLU A 129 -9.20 -18.45 -8.60
CA GLU A 129 -9.00 -18.59 -7.15
C GLU A 129 -9.96 -19.61 -6.53
N GLY A 130 -11.21 -19.68 -7.02
CA GLY A 130 -12.18 -20.69 -6.65
C GLY A 130 -11.73 -22.10 -7.05
N ASN A 131 -11.12 -22.28 -8.22
CA ASN A 131 -10.56 -23.56 -8.67
C ASN A 131 -9.41 -24.02 -7.75
N ILE A 132 -8.57 -23.11 -7.24
CA ILE A 132 -7.57 -23.43 -6.23
C ILE A 132 -8.24 -23.92 -4.94
N GLY A 133 -9.35 -23.30 -4.55
CA GLY A 133 -10.17 -23.76 -3.43
C GLY A 133 -10.75 -25.16 -3.65
N LEU A 134 -11.32 -25.41 -4.84
CA LEU A 134 -11.84 -26.73 -5.23
C LEU A 134 -10.76 -27.81 -5.16
N MET A 135 -9.57 -27.57 -5.69
CA MET A 135 -8.44 -28.51 -5.62
C MET A 135 -8.12 -28.89 -4.18
N LYS A 136 -8.03 -27.92 -3.28
CA LYS A 136 -7.83 -28.19 -1.84
C LYS A 136 -8.98 -28.98 -1.22
N GLY A 137 -10.21 -28.69 -1.63
CA GLY A 137 -11.41 -29.43 -1.20
C GLY A 137 -11.39 -30.89 -1.63
N VAL A 138 -11.02 -31.15 -2.90
CA VAL A 138 -10.92 -32.52 -3.45
C VAL A 138 -9.85 -33.34 -2.74
N GLU A 139 -8.68 -32.76 -2.45
CA GLU A 139 -7.59 -33.45 -1.75
C GLU A 139 -7.95 -33.87 -0.31
N ARG A 140 -8.75 -33.04 0.37
CA ARG A 140 -9.14 -33.27 1.78
C ARG A 140 -10.50 -33.94 1.96
N PHE A 141 -11.18 -34.25 0.86
CA PHE A 141 -12.51 -34.85 0.93
C PHE A 141 -12.48 -36.25 1.48
N ASP A 142 -13.34 -36.51 2.47
CA ASP A 142 -13.53 -37.86 3.06
C ASP A 142 -14.97 -38.36 2.85
N PRO A 143 -15.17 -39.32 1.95
CA PRO A 143 -16.49 -39.85 1.68
C PRO A 143 -17.10 -40.64 2.86
N ALA A 144 -16.29 -41.09 3.84
CA ALA A 144 -16.76 -41.80 5.02
C ALA A 144 -17.68 -40.95 5.92
N LYS A 145 -17.53 -39.61 5.85
CA LYS A 145 -18.38 -38.67 6.60
C LYS A 145 -19.81 -38.50 6.05
N GLY A 146 -20.17 -39.16 4.96
CA GLY A 146 -21.53 -39.19 4.41
C GLY A 146 -21.96 -37.94 3.65
N ALA A 147 -21.20 -36.86 3.67
CA ALA A 147 -21.49 -35.61 2.97
C ALA A 147 -21.21 -35.71 1.45
N LYS A 148 -21.94 -34.95 0.62
CA LYS A 148 -21.62 -34.78 -0.80
C LYS A 148 -20.37 -33.91 -0.96
N LEU A 149 -19.59 -34.16 -2.03
CA LEU A 149 -18.44 -33.34 -2.35
C LEU A 149 -18.80 -31.86 -2.47
N SER A 150 -19.91 -31.55 -3.13
CA SER A 150 -20.36 -30.18 -3.35
C SER A 150 -20.52 -29.38 -2.05
N THR A 151 -21.07 -29.99 -1.00
CA THR A 151 -21.25 -29.36 0.31
C THR A 151 -19.90 -29.04 0.98
N TYR A 152 -18.96 -29.98 0.91
CA TYR A 152 -17.64 -29.81 1.50
C TYR A 152 -16.75 -28.85 0.68
N ALA A 153 -16.71 -28.99 -0.63
CA ALA A 153 -15.91 -28.17 -1.53
C ALA A 153 -16.38 -26.72 -1.56
N ALA A 154 -17.70 -26.46 -1.45
CA ALA A 154 -18.25 -25.11 -1.42
C ALA A 154 -17.60 -24.23 -0.33
N TRP A 155 -17.30 -24.78 0.83
CA TRP A 155 -16.61 -24.07 1.90
C TRP A 155 -15.19 -23.65 1.49
N TRP A 156 -14.43 -24.56 0.87
CA TRP A 156 -13.06 -24.30 0.40
C TRP A 156 -13.03 -23.30 -0.76
N ILE A 157 -14.00 -23.40 -1.67
CA ILE A 157 -14.15 -22.46 -2.79
C ILE A 157 -14.43 -21.05 -2.25
N LYS A 158 -15.43 -20.90 -1.36
CA LYS A 158 -15.76 -19.60 -0.74
C LYS A 158 -14.58 -19.02 0.05
N GLN A 159 -13.90 -19.84 0.82
CA GLN A 159 -12.72 -19.43 1.60
C GLN A 159 -11.59 -18.92 0.69
N SER A 160 -11.31 -19.60 -0.43
CA SER A 160 -10.28 -19.18 -1.37
C SER A 160 -10.64 -17.87 -2.06
N ILE A 161 -11.89 -17.73 -2.53
CA ILE A 161 -12.41 -16.51 -3.15
C ILE A 161 -12.35 -15.33 -2.17
N MET A 162 -12.81 -15.50 -0.93
CA MET A 162 -12.76 -14.44 0.08
C MET A 162 -11.33 -14.03 0.44
N ALA A 163 -10.40 -15.01 0.50
CA ALA A 163 -8.99 -14.74 0.73
C ALA A 163 -8.36 -13.96 -0.44
N ALA A 164 -8.72 -14.28 -1.68
CA ALA A 164 -8.28 -13.56 -2.86
C ALA A 164 -8.82 -12.12 -2.90
N LEU A 165 -10.11 -11.93 -2.63
CA LEU A 165 -10.72 -10.60 -2.51
C LEU A 165 -10.03 -9.76 -1.43
N ALA A 166 -9.74 -10.34 -0.28
CA ALA A 166 -9.04 -9.64 0.79
C ALA A 166 -7.60 -9.22 0.39
N ASN A 167 -6.93 -10.00 -0.45
CA ASN A 167 -5.54 -9.78 -0.82
C ASN A 167 -5.35 -8.91 -2.06
N GLN A 168 -6.27 -8.98 -3.03
CA GLN A 168 -6.06 -8.48 -4.39
C GLN A 168 -7.10 -7.44 -4.85
N ALA A 169 -8.30 -7.38 -4.21
CA ALA A 169 -9.38 -6.51 -4.67
C ALA A 169 -9.11 -5.01 -4.54
N LYS A 170 -8.09 -4.60 -3.77
CA LYS A 170 -7.75 -3.19 -3.58
C LYS A 170 -6.38 -2.87 -4.15
N THR A 171 -6.27 -1.73 -4.85
CA THR A 171 -5.02 -1.19 -5.38
C THR A 171 -3.98 -1.00 -4.26
N ILE A 172 -4.39 -0.44 -3.12
CA ILE A 172 -3.56 -0.36 -1.91
C ILE A 172 -3.98 -1.51 -1.00
N ARG A 173 -3.12 -2.52 -0.90
CA ARG A 173 -3.37 -3.72 -0.09
C ARG A 173 -3.58 -3.35 1.39
N LEU A 174 -4.69 -3.81 1.95
CA LEU A 174 -4.99 -3.70 3.37
C LEU A 174 -4.77 -5.04 4.10
N PRO A 175 -4.34 -5.02 5.38
CA PRO A 175 -4.32 -6.23 6.20
C PRO A 175 -5.71 -6.86 6.36
N ALA A 176 -5.80 -8.19 6.41
CA ALA A 176 -7.08 -8.91 6.46
C ALA A 176 -7.97 -8.49 7.65
N HIS A 177 -7.37 -8.23 8.82
CA HIS A 177 -8.11 -7.77 10.00
C HIS A 177 -8.74 -6.38 9.81
N VAL A 178 -8.12 -5.49 9.00
CA VAL A 178 -8.69 -4.18 8.67
C VAL A 178 -9.88 -4.35 7.72
N ILE A 179 -9.77 -5.21 6.72
CA ILE A 179 -10.85 -5.51 5.77
C ILE A 179 -12.06 -6.09 6.52
N GLU A 180 -11.83 -7.00 7.47
CA GLU A 180 -12.89 -7.56 8.31
C GLU A 180 -13.60 -6.47 9.14
N ARG A 181 -12.82 -5.53 9.72
CA ARG A 181 -13.37 -4.40 10.49
C ARG A 181 -14.18 -3.44 9.61
N VAL A 182 -13.66 -3.12 8.42
CA VAL A 182 -14.39 -2.31 7.43
C VAL A 182 -15.69 -2.99 6.99
N ALA A 183 -15.66 -4.30 6.77
CA ALA A 183 -16.88 -5.05 6.43
C ALA A 183 -17.90 -5.07 7.57
N LYS A 184 -17.46 -5.19 8.83
CA LYS A 184 -18.34 -5.06 10.01
C LYS A 184 -18.93 -3.65 10.12
N MET A 185 -18.10 -2.63 9.90
CA MET A 185 -18.55 -1.23 9.92
C MET A 185 -19.63 -0.97 8.86
N ARG A 186 -19.42 -1.42 7.60
CA ARG A 186 -20.43 -1.26 6.54
C ARG A 186 -21.74 -1.95 6.85
N ARG A 187 -21.69 -3.16 7.43
CA ARG A 187 -22.94 -3.87 7.85
C ARG A 187 -23.67 -3.11 8.94
N ALA A 188 -22.96 -2.60 9.95
CA ALA A 188 -23.54 -1.78 10.99
C ALA A 188 -24.13 -0.47 10.43
N GLU A 189 -23.47 0.15 9.47
CA GLU A 189 -23.93 1.36 8.78
C GLU A 189 -25.27 1.13 8.07
N VAL A 190 -25.43 0.00 7.37
CA VAL A 190 -26.71 -0.38 6.74
C VAL A 190 -27.82 -0.55 7.78
N VAL A 191 -27.58 -1.31 8.85
CA VAL A 191 -28.57 -1.56 9.91
C VAL A 191 -28.98 -0.26 10.62
N LEU A 192 -28.03 0.61 10.95
CA LEU A 192 -28.32 1.88 11.60
C LEU A 192 -29.02 2.87 10.66
N ARG A 193 -28.70 2.84 9.34
CA ARG A 193 -29.41 3.64 8.34
C ARG A 193 -30.89 3.25 8.26
N GLU A 194 -31.20 1.95 8.26
CA GLU A 194 -32.59 1.47 8.29
C GLU A 194 -33.31 1.84 9.60
N THR A 195 -32.58 1.91 10.73
CA THR A 195 -33.18 2.23 12.04
C THR A 195 -33.42 3.73 12.20
N PHE A 196 -32.50 4.57 11.70
CA PHE A 196 -32.56 6.03 11.91
C PHE A 196 -33.14 6.80 10.73
N ASP A 197 -33.38 6.12 9.61
CA ASP A 197 -33.80 6.71 8.32
C ASP A 197 -32.87 7.85 7.85
N ARG A 198 -31.59 7.81 8.29
CA ARG A 198 -30.51 8.74 7.91
C ARG A 198 -29.15 8.06 8.00
N GLU A 199 -28.15 8.71 7.47
CA GLU A 199 -26.76 8.22 7.63
C GLU A 199 -26.31 8.32 9.10
N PRO A 200 -25.78 7.22 9.68
CA PRO A 200 -25.28 7.21 11.05
C PRO A 200 -24.01 8.04 11.19
N THR A 201 -23.89 8.73 12.32
CA THR A 201 -22.67 9.45 12.69
C THR A 201 -21.56 8.50 13.12
N ASP A 202 -20.29 8.98 13.10
CA ASP A 202 -19.15 8.17 13.55
C ASP A 202 -19.27 7.78 15.05
N GLN A 203 -19.96 8.56 15.85
CA GLN A 203 -20.22 8.27 17.26
C GLN A 203 -21.22 7.12 17.44
N GLU A 204 -22.34 7.16 16.74
CA GLU A 204 -23.36 6.11 16.76
C GLU A 204 -22.81 4.77 16.26
N LEU A 205 -21.99 4.79 15.20
CA LEU A 205 -21.27 3.60 14.72
C LEU A 205 -20.28 3.07 15.76
N ALA A 206 -19.57 3.97 16.45
CA ALA A 206 -18.61 3.62 17.48
C ALA A 206 -19.31 2.94 18.69
N GLU A 207 -20.42 3.48 19.14
CA GLU A 207 -21.24 2.91 20.22
C GLU A 207 -21.79 1.53 19.83
N HIS A 208 -22.37 1.40 18.63
CA HIS A 208 -22.90 0.12 18.14
C HIS A 208 -21.85 -0.98 18.02
N LEU A 209 -20.62 -0.62 17.61
CA LEU A 209 -19.51 -1.57 17.39
C LEU A 209 -18.62 -1.75 18.64
N GLY A 210 -18.81 -0.97 19.70
CA GLY A 210 -17.96 -0.97 20.88
C GLY A 210 -16.53 -0.53 20.59
N LEU A 211 -16.35 0.46 19.69
CA LEU A 211 -15.07 1.00 19.24
C LEU A 211 -14.97 2.50 19.53
N ASP A 212 -13.74 3.04 19.48
CA ASP A 212 -13.52 4.49 19.54
C ASP A 212 -13.88 5.15 18.18
N ALA A 213 -14.56 6.30 18.23
CA ALA A 213 -14.93 7.09 17.05
C ALA A 213 -13.72 7.47 16.18
N ARG A 214 -12.53 7.65 16.78
CA ARG A 214 -11.28 7.87 16.06
C ARG A 214 -10.92 6.68 15.16
N ARG A 215 -11.14 5.45 15.64
CA ARG A 215 -10.89 4.21 14.85
C ARG A 215 -11.90 4.07 13.71
N ILE A 216 -13.16 4.43 13.92
CA ILE A 216 -14.18 4.43 12.86
C ILE A 216 -13.76 5.37 11.73
N ARG A 217 -13.32 6.58 12.04
CA ARG A 217 -12.77 7.52 11.03
C ARG A 217 -11.58 6.96 10.26
N GLN A 218 -10.65 6.30 10.95
CA GLN A 218 -9.51 5.63 10.30
C GLN A 218 -9.96 4.52 9.35
N TYR A 219 -10.92 3.68 9.75
CA TYR A 219 -11.46 2.62 8.89
C TYR A 219 -12.23 3.19 7.69
N ARG A 220 -13.00 4.25 7.87
CA ARG A 220 -13.70 4.95 6.79
C ARG A 220 -12.72 5.54 5.79
N GLN A 221 -11.62 6.14 6.25
CA GLN A 221 -10.57 6.66 5.39
C GLN A 221 -9.84 5.55 4.64
N ALA A 222 -9.49 4.44 5.31
CA ALA A 222 -8.87 3.27 4.69
C ALA A 222 -9.80 2.55 3.69
N ALA A 223 -11.11 2.67 3.86
CA ALA A 223 -12.10 2.07 2.96
C ALA A 223 -12.27 2.81 1.63
N LYS A 224 -11.86 4.10 1.55
CA LYS A 224 -11.94 4.90 0.32
C LYS A 224 -11.08 4.25 -0.77
N ALA A 225 -11.64 4.20 -1.98
CA ALA A 225 -10.88 3.78 -3.16
C ALA A 225 -10.05 4.96 -3.69
N PRO A 226 -8.83 4.74 -4.20
CA PRO A 226 -8.10 5.75 -4.93
C PRO A 226 -8.86 6.13 -6.20
N VAL A 227 -8.75 7.40 -6.59
CA VAL A 227 -9.32 7.91 -7.84
C VAL A 227 -8.28 7.77 -8.95
N SER A 228 -8.72 7.46 -10.18
CA SER A 228 -7.81 7.40 -11.32
C SER A 228 -7.32 8.80 -11.69
N LEU A 229 -6.02 8.95 -11.94
CA LEU A 229 -5.45 10.19 -12.46
C LEU A 229 -5.88 10.47 -13.91
N ASP A 230 -6.25 9.43 -14.66
CA ASP A 230 -6.77 9.54 -16.03
C ASP A 230 -8.27 9.89 -16.09
N ALA A 231 -8.94 9.97 -14.95
CA ALA A 231 -10.35 10.36 -14.92
C ALA A 231 -10.52 11.81 -15.41
N PRO A 232 -11.55 12.09 -16.24
CA PRO A 232 -11.84 13.45 -16.69
C PRO A 232 -12.26 14.34 -15.51
N LEU A 233 -11.88 15.61 -15.54
CA LEU A 233 -12.16 16.56 -14.47
C LEU A 233 -13.64 17.02 -14.46
N GLY A 234 -14.35 16.91 -15.59
CA GLY A 234 -15.75 17.27 -15.78
C GLY A 234 -16.37 16.51 -16.95
N GLU A 235 -17.68 16.63 -17.13
CA GLU A 235 -18.41 15.88 -18.15
C GLU A 235 -18.05 16.28 -19.59
N ASN A 236 -17.56 17.52 -19.83
CA ASN A 236 -17.26 18.06 -21.15
C ASN A 236 -15.84 18.61 -21.29
N GLU A 237 -14.95 18.40 -20.33
CA GLU A 237 -13.59 18.91 -20.38
C GLU A 237 -12.60 17.83 -20.86
N PRO A 238 -11.68 18.20 -21.79
CA PRO A 238 -10.60 17.27 -22.20
C PRO A 238 -9.55 17.04 -21.13
N ASN A 239 -9.55 17.84 -20.04
CA ASN A 239 -8.56 17.84 -18.97
C ASN A 239 -8.76 16.63 -18.04
N ARG A 240 -7.65 16.01 -17.65
CA ARG A 240 -7.61 14.90 -16.70
C ARG A 240 -7.20 15.40 -15.32
N ILE A 241 -7.48 14.63 -14.29
CA ILE A 241 -7.02 14.91 -12.92
C ILE A 241 -5.49 15.03 -12.87
N SER A 242 -4.77 14.22 -13.67
CA SER A 242 -3.31 14.29 -13.80
C SER A 242 -2.78 15.66 -14.19
N ASP A 243 -3.53 16.41 -14.99
CA ASP A 243 -3.08 17.71 -15.50
C ASP A 243 -3.12 18.82 -14.43
N VAL A 244 -3.88 18.61 -13.37
CA VAL A 244 -4.05 19.56 -12.24
C VAL A 244 -3.13 19.22 -11.05
N VAL A 245 -2.63 17.97 -10.98
CA VAL A 245 -1.75 17.56 -9.89
C VAL A 245 -0.34 18.12 -10.09
N ALA A 246 0.05 19.08 -9.26
CA ALA A 246 1.39 19.66 -9.30
C ALA A 246 2.45 18.66 -8.83
N ASP A 247 3.62 18.65 -9.48
CA ASP A 247 4.79 17.93 -9.00
C ASP A 247 5.46 18.71 -7.85
N PRO A 248 5.46 18.17 -6.61
CA PRO A 248 6.10 18.84 -5.47
C PRO A 248 7.62 18.93 -5.58
N ASN A 249 8.25 18.14 -6.47
CA ASN A 249 9.69 18.14 -6.69
C ASN A 249 10.12 18.99 -7.89
N ALA A 250 9.17 19.52 -8.64
CA ALA A 250 9.49 20.44 -9.75
C ALA A 250 10.07 21.73 -9.20
N ALA A 251 11.34 21.99 -9.48
CA ALA A 251 11.97 23.25 -9.13
C ALA A 251 11.32 24.39 -9.93
N ALA A 252 10.77 25.39 -9.25
CA ALA A 252 10.23 26.56 -9.92
C ALA A 252 11.35 27.23 -10.75
N PRO A 253 11.09 27.63 -12.01
CA PRO A 253 12.09 28.30 -12.85
C PRO A 253 12.72 29.53 -12.18
N PHE A 254 11.92 30.25 -11.41
CA PHE A 254 12.36 31.39 -10.63
C PHE A 254 13.42 31.02 -9.58
N ASP A 255 13.22 29.93 -8.83
CA ASP A 255 14.16 29.47 -7.80
C ASP A 255 15.51 29.12 -8.40
N ARG A 256 15.54 28.55 -9.63
CA ARG A 256 16.80 28.25 -10.33
C ARG A 256 17.55 29.52 -10.69
N ILE A 257 16.85 30.55 -11.21
CA ILE A 257 17.46 31.83 -11.55
C ILE A 257 18.00 32.53 -10.30
N VAL A 258 17.24 32.51 -9.18
CA VAL A 258 17.70 33.04 -7.90
C VAL A 258 18.95 32.30 -7.43
N GLN A 259 18.97 30.99 -7.45
CA GLN A 259 20.14 30.18 -7.04
C GLN A 259 21.36 30.45 -7.93
N GLU A 260 21.17 30.56 -9.23
CA GLU A 260 22.26 30.90 -10.17
C GLU A 260 22.81 32.30 -9.92
N ASN A 261 21.94 33.28 -9.65
CA ASN A 261 22.31 34.65 -9.31
C ASN A 261 23.06 34.71 -7.96
N ASP A 262 22.53 34.05 -6.93
CA ASP A 262 23.17 33.98 -5.62
C ASP A 262 24.56 33.30 -5.70
N ALA A 263 24.66 32.23 -6.47
CA ALA A 263 25.94 31.55 -6.72
C ALA A 263 26.93 32.48 -7.51
N GLY A 264 26.42 33.33 -8.36
CA GLY A 264 27.18 34.38 -9.04
C GLY A 264 27.71 35.43 -8.04
N LEU A 265 26.82 35.97 -7.21
CA LEU A 265 27.17 36.98 -6.17
C LEU A 265 28.24 36.43 -5.19
N VAL A 266 28.08 35.19 -4.75
CA VAL A 266 29.08 34.54 -3.87
C VAL A 266 30.43 34.39 -4.57
N ARG A 267 30.47 33.98 -5.85
CA ARG A 267 31.71 33.88 -6.64
C ARG A 267 32.41 35.22 -6.80
N ASP A 268 31.66 36.26 -7.11
CA ASP A 268 32.19 37.62 -7.27
C ASP A 268 32.74 38.14 -5.95
N ALA A 269 32.01 37.95 -4.83
CA ALA A 269 32.49 38.33 -3.49
C ALA A 269 33.74 37.55 -3.06
N MET A 270 33.86 36.29 -3.46
CA MET A 270 35.06 35.49 -3.20
C MET A 270 36.29 35.98 -3.96
N ALA A 271 36.11 36.54 -5.16
CA ALA A 271 37.21 37.11 -5.94
C ALA A 271 37.93 38.27 -5.24
N GLY A 272 37.26 39.00 -4.34
CA GLY A 272 37.83 40.07 -3.52
C GLY A 272 38.60 39.61 -2.28
N LEU A 273 38.62 38.28 -1.98
CA LEU A 273 39.30 37.71 -0.82
C LEU A 273 40.76 37.33 -1.14
N SER A 274 41.61 37.20 -0.11
CA SER A 274 42.94 36.63 -0.29
C SER A 274 42.87 35.14 -0.62
N GLN A 275 43.87 34.64 -1.35
CA GLN A 275 43.92 33.20 -1.73
C GLN A 275 43.78 32.24 -0.54
N ARG A 276 44.25 32.68 0.63
CA ARG A 276 44.17 31.87 1.85
C ARG A 276 42.76 31.86 2.43
N GLU A 277 42.06 32.98 2.46
CA GLU A 277 40.66 33.09 2.88
C GLU A 277 39.74 32.28 1.96
N THR A 278 39.93 32.43 0.64
CA THR A 278 39.18 31.68 -0.38
C THR A 278 39.37 30.16 -0.22
N ALA A 279 40.59 29.70 -0.04
CA ALA A 279 40.87 28.27 0.17
C ALA A 279 40.24 27.73 1.45
N ILE A 280 40.24 28.49 2.55
CA ILE A 280 39.62 28.08 3.81
C ILE A 280 38.09 27.99 3.66
N LEU A 281 37.46 28.99 3.01
CA LEU A 281 36.01 29.00 2.76
C LEU A 281 35.62 27.88 1.79
N GLY A 282 36.39 27.66 0.71
CA GLY A 282 36.18 26.58 -0.25
C GLY A 282 36.16 25.20 0.43
N LEU A 283 37.15 24.91 1.25
CA LEU A 283 37.22 23.66 2.01
C LEU A 283 36.14 23.54 3.08
N ARG A 284 35.77 24.64 3.74
CA ARG A 284 34.75 24.66 4.80
C ARG A 284 33.36 24.38 4.29
N PHE A 285 32.98 25.01 3.20
CA PHE A 285 31.62 24.93 2.61
C PHE A 285 31.54 23.97 1.42
N GLY A 286 32.66 23.44 0.94
CA GLY A 286 32.68 22.54 -0.20
C GLY A 286 32.36 23.23 -1.53
N LEU A 287 32.72 24.51 -1.69
CA LEU A 287 32.36 25.33 -2.85
C LEU A 287 33.00 24.82 -4.16
N ASP A 288 34.09 24.04 -4.07
CA ASP A 288 34.76 23.39 -5.20
C ASP A 288 34.14 22.04 -5.56
N GLY A 289 32.96 21.69 -5.05
CA GLY A 289 32.33 20.39 -5.23
C GLY A 289 32.90 19.29 -4.31
N ALA A 290 33.84 19.61 -3.45
CA ALA A 290 34.38 18.69 -2.46
C ALA A 290 33.47 18.59 -1.22
N LYS A 291 33.62 17.53 -0.44
CA LYS A 291 32.87 17.40 0.83
C LYS A 291 33.34 18.50 1.83
N PRO A 292 32.39 19.19 2.53
CA PRO A 292 32.72 20.15 3.57
C PRO A 292 33.62 19.54 4.64
N LYS A 293 34.69 20.27 5.02
CA LYS A 293 35.63 19.86 6.05
C LYS A 293 35.36 20.57 7.39
N THR A 294 35.77 19.93 8.48
CA THR A 294 35.71 20.51 9.84
C THR A 294 36.83 21.54 10.01
N LEU A 295 36.63 22.48 10.97
CA LEU A 295 37.66 23.49 11.28
C LEU A 295 38.99 22.85 11.77
N GLU A 296 38.93 21.68 12.37
CA GLU A 296 40.06 20.92 12.87
C GLU A 296 40.88 20.31 11.74
N GLU A 297 40.21 19.70 10.76
CA GLU A 297 40.83 19.17 9.54
C GLU A 297 41.50 20.24 8.70
N ILE A 298 40.81 21.41 8.56
CA ILE A 298 41.36 22.57 7.87
C ILE A 298 42.57 23.11 8.65
N GLY A 299 42.49 23.17 9.99
CA GLY A 299 43.60 23.60 10.85
C GLY A 299 44.82 22.70 10.67
N ALA A 300 44.64 21.39 10.61
CA ALA A 300 45.71 20.44 10.35
C ALA A 300 46.35 20.67 8.97
N GLN A 301 45.56 20.96 7.94
CA GLN A 301 46.04 21.17 6.56
C GLN A 301 46.85 22.48 6.41
N PHE A 302 46.41 23.54 7.10
CA PHE A 302 47.08 24.86 7.06
C PHE A 302 48.10 25.07 8.19
N LYS A 303 48.31 24.09 9.05
CA LYS A 303 49.18 24.15 10.24
C LYS A 303 48.83 25.31 11.21
N LEU A 304 47.55 25.53 11.43
CA LEU A 304 46.99 26.55 12.30
C LEU A 304 46.07 25.92 13.36
N SER A 305 45.87 26.67 14.45
CA SER A 305 44.91 26.25 15.47
C SER A 305 43.47 26.36 14.96
N ARG A 306 42.59 25.51 15.45
CA ARG A 306 41.13 25.55 15.13
C ARG A 306 40.54 26.96 15.31
N GLU A 307 40.91 27.64 16.37
CA GLU A 307 40.41 28.99 16.68
C GLU A 307 40.91 30.03 15.66
N ARG A 308 42.15 29.89 15.19
CA ARG A 308 42.68 30.78 14.18
C ARG A 308 41.98 30.61 12.81
N ILE A 309 41.60 29.36 12.45
CA ILE A 309 40.82 29.11 11.26
C ILE A 309 39.41 29.72 11.38
N ARG A 310 38.81 29.63 12.59
CA ARG A 310 37.51 30.28 12.86
C ARG A 310 37.59 31.81 12.70
N GLN A 311 38.62 32.44 13.25
CA GLN A 311 38.82 33.90 13.10
C GLN A 311 38.96 34.31 11.64
N ILE A 312 39.77 33.58 10.85
CA ILE A 312 39.93 33.86 9.41
C ILE A 312 38.60 33.67 8.66
N GLN A 313 37.85 32.65 8.99
CA GLN A 313 36.51 32.42 8.42
C GLN A 313 35.59 33.58 8.74
N ASP A 314 35.51 34.03 9.99
CA ASP A 314 34.65 35.14 10.42
C ASP A 314 35.06 36.46 9.75
N GLU A 315 36.36 36.77 9.68
CA GLU A 315 36.91 37.93 8.95
C GLU A 315 36.57 37.90 7.46
N ALA A 316 36.70 36.76 6.82
CA ALA A 316 36.39 36.58 5.41
C ALA A 316 34.87 36.77 5.12
N LEU A 317 34.01 36.20 5.99
CA LEU A 317 32.56 36.38 5.86
C LEU A 317 32.12 37.82 6.05
N VAL A 318 32.75 38.59 6.96
CA VAL A 318 32.50 40.01 7.14
C VAL A 318 32.88 40.81 5.88
N LYS A 319 34.05 40.50 5.27
CA LYS A 319 34.48 41.14 4.01
C LYS A 319 33.53 40.84 2.87
N MET A 320 33.10 39.58 2.71
CA MET A 320 32.14 39.21 1.67
C MET A 320 30.81 39.94 1.85
N ARG A 321 30.31 40.00 3.09
CA ARG A 321 29.05 40.71 3.38
C ARG A 321 29.14 42.21 3.02
N ALA A 322 30.22 42.87 3.39
CA ALA A 322 30.44 44.28 3.04
C ALA A 322 30.45 44.50 1.52
N GLN A 323 31.09 43.60 0.75
CA GLN A 323 31.13 43.68 -0.73
C GLN A 323 29.75 43.48 -1.35
N ILE A 324 28.92 42.56 -0.81
CA ILE A 324 27.57 42.32 -1.30
C ILE A 324 26.68 43.52 -0.97
N GLU A 325 26.77 44.07 0.26
CA GLU A 325 26.01 45.26 0.66
C GLU A 325 26.36 46.48 -0.15
N GLU A 326 27.64 46.69 -0.50
CA GLU A 326 28.10 47.77 -1.35
C GLU A 326 27.54 47.64 -2.77
N ARG A 327 27.40 46.43 -3.27
CA ARG A 327 26.85 46.15 -4.61
C ARG A 327 25.32 46.29 -4.66
N ASP A 328 24.64 45.97 -3.57
CA ASP A 328 23.17 46.07 -3.46
C ASP A 328 22.69 47.53 -3.17
N GLN A 329 23.61 48.46 -2.85
CA GLN A 329 23.24 49.85 -2.74
C GLN A 329 22.91 50.37 -4.15
N PRO A 330 21.68 50.90 -4.38
CA PRO A 330 21.34 51.47 -5.67
C PRO A 330 22.33 52.60 -5.99
N SER A 331 22.98 52.46 -7.13
CA SER A 331 23.89 53.51 -7.61
C SER A 331 23.17 54.87 -7.50
N THR A 332 23.88 55.88 -6.97
CA THR A 332 23.32 57.22 -6.69
C THR A 332 22.65 57.84 -7.93
N GLU A 333 23.01 57.38 -9.14
CA GLU A 333 22.37 57.73 -10.40
C GLU A 333 20.97 57.13 -10.59
N ALA A 334 20.72 55.87 -10.11
CA ALA A 334 19.39 55.28 -10.20
C ALA A 334 18.42 55.89 -9.17
N ALA A 335 18.92 56.34 -8.02
CA ALA A 335 18.13 57.06 -7.03
C ALA A 335 17.76 58.47 -7.49
N ALA A 336 18.62 59.12 -8.31
CA ALA A 336 18.34 60.44 -8.91
C ALA A 336 17.35 60.39 -10.09
N LEU A 337 17.18 59.25 -10.73
CA LEU A 337 16.20 59.04 -11.82
C LEU A 337 14.81 58.65 -11.30
N ALA A 338 14.71 58.21 -10.03
CA ALA A 338 13.44 57.77 -9.39
C ALA A 338 12.80 58.88 -8.51
N ALA A 339 13.49 60.02 -8.30
CA ALA A 339 12.99 61.20 -7.62
C ALA A 339 12.54 62.29 -8.62
#